data_bef5721ad8c9748a63b0d3fc218e7fa6
#
_entry.id   bef5721ad8c9748a63b0d3fc218e7fa6
#
_cell.length_a   1.000
_cell.length_b   1.000
_cell.length_c   1.000
_cell.angle_alpha   90.00
_cell.angle_beta   90.00
_cell.angle_gamma   90.00
#
_symmetry.space_group_name_H-M   'P 1'
#
loop_
_entity.id
_entity.type
_entity.pdbx_description
1 polymer ?
#
loop_
_entity_poly.entity_id
_entity_poly.type
_entity_poly.pdbx_seq_one_letter_code
_entity_poly.pdbx_strand_id
1 'polypeptide(L)'
;MKITRFKTLESTNQYLQNLLNEGIDIVDNIVVTDYQTSGKGQGKNVWESEDGKNLLFSIALDMSFLKAENQFILTQIVSVTMINVLKNYLPEESLSIKWPN
;
A
#
# COMPACT_ATOMS: atom_id res chain seq x y z
N MET A 1 5.88 12.22 -9.13
CA MET A 1 5.44 11.40 -7.99
C MET A 1 6.03 11.98 -6.71
N LYS A 2 5.21 12.23 -5.71
CA LYS A 2 5.66 12.83 -4.45
C LYS A 2 5.74 11.76 -3.37
N ILE A 3 6.88 11.66 -2.69
CA ILE A 3 7.10 10.72 -1.60
C ILE A 3 7.24 11.50 -0.30
N THR A 4 6.39 11.18 0.68
CA THR A 4 6.44 11.78 2.01
C THR A 4 6.73 10.69 3.04
N ARG A 5 7.75 10.91 3.87
CA ARG A 5 8.13 9.96 4.91
C ARG A 5 7.79 10.50 6.29
N PHE A 6 7.30 9.61 7.13
CA PHE A 6 7.05 9.88 8.53
C PHE A 6 7.72 8.82 9.39
N LYS A 7 8.10 9.19 10.59
CA LYS A 7 8.62 8.22 11.54
C LYS A 7 7.48 7.36 12.09
N THR A 8 6.36 8.00 12.40
CA THR A 8 5.18 7.34 12.96
C THR A 8 3.93 7.97 12.38
N LEU A 9 2.96 7.13 12.02
CA LEU A 9 1.61 7.53 11.63
C LEU A 9 0.61 6.56 12.24
N GLU A 10 -0.64 6.97 12.36
CA GLU A 10 -1.70 6.04 12.71
C GLU A 10 -1.84 4.97 11.62
N SER A 11 -1.91 5.42 10.36
CA SER A 11 -2.00 4.57 9.19
C SER A 11 -1.66 5.38 7.95
N THR A 12 -0.87 4.84 7.03
CA THR A 12 -0.56 5.52 5.76
C THR A 12 -1.81 5.72 4.93
N ASN A 13 -2.72 4.74 4.89
CA ASN A 13 -4.00 4.86 4.21
C ASN A 13 -4.87 5.96 4.82
N GLN A 14 -4.96 6.00 6.15
CA GLN A 14 -5.77 7.00 6.82
C GLN A 14 -5.25 8.41 6.58
N TYR A 15 -3.93 8.58 6.52
CA TYR A 15 -3.31 9.86 6.22
C TYR A 15 -3.74 10.37 4.84
N LEU A 16 -3.65 9.52 3.81
CA LEU A 16 -4.08 9.89 2.47
C LEU A 16 -5.58 10.14 2.40
N GLN A 17 -6.38 9.33 3.09
CA GLN A 17 -7.83 9.50 3.12
C GLN A 17 -8.21 10.83 3.76
N ASN A 18 -7.53 11.24 4.82
CA ASN A 18 -7.77 12.53 5.47
C ASN A 18 -7.47 13.70 4.53
N LEU A 19 -6.36 13.63 3.78
CA LEU A 19 -6.05 14.66 2.78
C LEU A 19 -7.12 14.73 1.70
N LEU A 20 -7.57 13.59 1.21
CA LEU A 20 -8.64 13.53 0.20
C LEU A 20 -9.93 14.15 0.73
N ASN A 21 -10.27 13.87 1.99
CA ASN A 21 -11.47 14.44 2.62
C ASN A 21 -11.37 15.97 2.78
N GLU A 22 -10.16 16.50 2.86
CA GLU A 22 -9.93 17.95 2.90
C GLU A 22 -9.93 18.60 1.51
N GLY A 23 -10.16 17.80 0.46
CA GLY A 23 -10.19 18.31 -0.91
C GLY A 23 -8.82 18.46 -1.55
N ILE A 24 -7.78 17.86 -0.97
CA ILE A 24 -6.42 17.93 -1.50
C ILE A 24 -6.25 16.83 -2.56
N ASP A 25 -5.63 17.20 -3.69
CA ASP A 25 -5.30 16.24 -4.73
C ASP A 25 -4.13 15.38 -4.26
N ILE A 26 -4.39 14.08 -4.10
CA ILE A 26 -3.41 13.11 -3.62
C ILE A 26 -2.87 12.17 -4.72
N VAL A 27 -3.32 12.33 -5.95
CA VAL A 27 -2.89 11.44 -7.06
C VAL A 27 -1.36 11.48 -7.19
N ASP A 28 -0.78 10.31 -7.37
CA ASP A 28 0.68 10.09 -7.45
C ASP A 28 1.44 10.40 -6.16
N ASN A 29 0.76 10.54 -5.04
CA ASN A 29 1.42 10.65 -3.74
C ASN A 29 1.68 9.26 -3.15
N ILE A 30 2.89 9.11 -2.62
CA ILE A 30 3.30 7.93 -1.85
C ILE A 30 3.58 8.38 -0.42
N VAL A 31 3.00 7.71 0.55
CA VAL A 31 3.25 7.98 1.97
C VAL A 31 3.90 6.75 2.57
N VAL A 32 5.02 6.95 3.23
CA VAL A 32 5.81 5.89 3.88
C VAL A 32 5.96 6.22 5.35
N THR A 33 5.87 5.23 6.21
CA THR A 33 6.16 5.40 7.63
C THR A 33 6.99 4.23 8.15
N ASP A 34 7.76 4.47 9.19
CA ASP A 34 8.52 3.42 9.86
C ASP A 34 7.63 2.60 10.78
N TYR A 35 6.58 3.21 11.32
CA TYR A 35 5.67 2.54 12.26
C TYR A 35 4.24 3.07 12.14
N GLN A 36 3.27 2.15 12.21
CA GLN A 36 1.85 2.48 12.27
C GLN A 36 1.28 2.12 13.65
N THR A 37 0.59 3.06 14.27
CA THR A 37 -0.04 2.85 15.58
C THR A 37 -1.44 2.25 15.46
N SER A 38 -2.07 2.37 14.28
CA SER A 38 -3.44 1.90 14.03
C SER A 38 -3.54 1.23 12.67
N GLY A 39 -2.58 0.35 12.36
CA GLY A 39 -2.59 -0.41 11.11
C GLY A 39 -3.84 -1.29 11.03
N LYS A 40 -4.43 -1.36 9.84
CA LYS A 40 -5.66 -2.13 9.60
C LYS A 40 -5.40 -3.26 8.62
N GLY A 41 -5.88 -4.45 8.98
CA GLY A 41 -5.98 -5.58 8.07
C GLY A 41 -7.32 -5.57 7.34
N GLN A 42 -7.71 -6.70 6.82
CA GLN A 42 -9.02 -6.84 6.17
C GLN A 42 -10.15 -6.78 7.21
N GLY A 43 -11.23 -6.07 6.86
CA GLY A 43 -12.39 -5.92 7.72
C GLY A 43 -12.04 -5.17 9.00
N LYS A 44 -12.26 -5.82 10.14
CA LYS A 44 -12.01 -5.24 11.47
C LYS A 44 -10.65 -5.64 12.04
N ASN A 45 -9.84 -6.37 11.28
CA ASN A 45 -8.54 -6.82 11.77
C ASN A 45 -7.58 -5.65 11.96
N VAL A 46 -6.82 -5.72 13.05
CA VAL A 46 -5.75 -4.77 13.34
C VAL A 46 -4.44 -5.37 12.82
N TRP A 47 -3.65 -4.54 12.16
CA TRP A 47 -2.35 -4.94 11.65
C TRP A 47 -1.26 -4.36 12.54
N GLU A 48 -0.40 -5.20 13.08
CA GLU A 48 0.73 -4.79 13.90
C GLU A 48 2.04 -5.20 13.22
N SER A 49 3.06 -4.34 13.35
CA SER A 49 4.39 -4.58 12.84
C SER A 49 5.41 -4.00 13.78
N GLU A 50 6.64 -4.55 13.76
CA GLU A 50 7.75 -3.97 14.53
C GLU A 50 8.22 -2.67 13.91
N ASP A 51 8.56 -1.69 14.76
CA ASP A 51 9.05 -0.39 14.33
C ASP A 51 10.33 -0.54 13.49
N GLY A 52 10.30 0.04 12.30
CA GLY A 52 11.45 0.07 11.40
C GLY A 52 11.82 -1.27 10.74
N LYS A 53 11.02 -2.31 10.96
CA LYS A 53 11.30 -3.66 10.42
C LYS A 53 10.54 -3.98 9.15
N ASN A 54 9.56 -3.16 8.78
CA ASN A 54 8.69 -3.41 7.63
C ASN A 54 8.59 -2.17 6.75
N LEU A 55 8.29 -2.39 5.49
CA LEU A 55 7.98 -1.32 4.57
C LEU A 55 6.47 -1.06 4.63
N LEU A 56 6.10 0.07 5.24
CA LEU A 56 4.72 0.48 5.41
C LEU A 56 4.47 1.69 4.53
N PHE A 57 3.65 1.54 3.51
CA PHE A 57 3.39 2.63 2.57
C PHE A 57 2.00 2.52 1.95
N SER A 58 1.54 3.64 1.44
CA SER A 58 0.34 3.74 0.61
C SER A 58 0.62 4.62 -0.60
N ILE A 59 0.01 4.29 -1.71
CA ILE A 59 0.10 5.04 -2.95
C ILE A 59 -1.30 5.41 -3.38
N ALA A 60 -1.49 6.67 -3.78
CA ALA A 60 -2.74 7.11 -4.38
C ALA A 60 -2.59 7.17 -5.89
N LEU A 61 -3.38 6.38 -6.58
CA LEU A 61 -3.37 6.30 -8.04
C LEU A 61 -4.74 6.70 -8.59
N ASP A 62 -4.74 7.32 -9.77
CA ASP A 62 -5.97 7.56 -10.51
C ASP A 62 -6.33 6.31 -11.31
N MET A 63 -7.33 5.59 -10.84
CA MET A 63 -7.83 4.37 -11.49
C MET A 63 -9.21 4.58 -12.10
N SER A 64 -9.57 5.82 -12.43
CA SER A 64 -10.87 6.15 -12.98
C SER A 64 -11.18 5.45 -14.31
N PHE A 65 -10.14 5.05 -15.05
CA PHE A 65 -10.29 4.28 -16.29
C PHE A 65 -10.71 2.83 -16.05
N LEU A 66 -10.60 2.32 -14.82
CA LEU A 66 -10.89 0.94 -14.48
C LEU A 66 -12.29 0.84 -13.87
N LYS A 67 -13.16 0.05 -14.50
CA LYS A 67 -14.50 -0.17 -13.97
C LYS A 67 -14.45 -0.97 -12.67
N ALA A 68 -15.40 -0.71 -11.76
CA ALA A 68 -15.48 -1.41 -10.47
C ALA A 68 -15.50 -2.93 -10.63
N GLU A 69 -16.18 -3.44 -11.65
CA GLU A 69 -16.24 -4.87 -11.95
C GLU A 69 -14.90 -5.48 -12.34
N ASN A 70 -13.92 -4.64 -12.72
CA ASN A 70 -12.58 -5.07 -13.14
C ASN A 70 -11.52 -4.82 -12.06
N GLN A 71 -11.90 -4.51 -10.83
CA GLN A 71 -10.94 -4.29 -9.72
C GLN A 71 -10.06 -5.50 -9.45
N PHE A 72 -10.55 -6.69 -9.77
CA PHE A 72 -9.78 -7.92 -9.68
C PHE A 72 -8.46 -7.83 -10.48
N ILE A 73 -8.51 -7.19 -11.66
CA ILE A 73 -7.33 -6.99 -12.51
C ILE A 73 -6.27 -6.16 -11.79
N LEU A 74 -6.69 -5.16 -11.01
CA LEU A 74 -5.77 -4.33 -10.25
C LEU A 74 -4.98 -5.16 -9.24
N THR A 75 -5.65 -6.07 -8.52
CA THR A 75 -4.99 -6.96 -7.58
C THR A 75 -3.94 -7.83 -8.28
N GLN A 76 -4.26 -8.35 -9.46
CA GLN A 76 -3.32 -9.13 -10.26
C GLN A 76 -2.11 -8.30 -10.68
N ILE A 77 -2.33 -7.09 -11.19
CA ILE A 77 -1.25 -6.19 -11.64
C ILE A 77 -0.32 -5.87 -10.47
N VAL A 78 -0.88 -5.51 -9.32
CA VAL A 78 -0.08 -5.19 -8.13
C VAL A 78 0.75 -6.39 -7.69
N SER A 79 0.15 -7.57 -7.63
CA SER A 79 0.84 -8.80 -7.22
C SER A 79 2.00 -9.14 -8.15
N VAL A 80 1.78 -9.10 -9.45
CA VAL A 80 2.82 -9.39 -10.44
C VAL A 80 3.93 -8.35 -10.40
N THR A 81 3.57 -7.08 -10.25
CA THR A 81 4.55 -5.98 -10.13
C THR A 81 5.43 -6.16 -8.91
N MET A 82 4.84 -6.51 -7.76
CA MET A 82 5.59 -6.75 -6.54
C MET A 82 6.57 -7.91 -6.69
N ILE A 83 6.16 -9.01 -7.30
CA ILE A 83 7.04 -10.16 -7.58
C ILE A 83 8.19 -9.73 -8.50
N ASN A 84 7.90 -8.98 -9.55
CA ASN A 84 8.92 -8.53 -10.49
C ASN A 84 9.97 -7.62 -9.83
N VAL A 85 9.56 -6.81 -8.87
CA VAL A 85 10.50 -5.97 -8.10
C VAL A 85 11.31 -6.82 -7.13
N LEU A 86 10.65 -7.68 -6.35
CA LEU A 86 11.28 -8.44 -5.28
C LEU A 86 12.27 -9.48 -5.78
N LYS A 87 12.07 -10.04 -6.98
CA LYS A 87 13.00 -11.03 -7.53
C LYS A 87 14.40 -10.46 -7.83
N ASN A 88 14.55 -9.12 -7.84
CA ASN A 88 15.85 -8.47 -7.94
C ASN A 88 16.65 -8.52 -6.64
N TYR A 89 15.99 -8.83 -5.52
CA TYR A 89 16.56 -8.81 -4.17
C TYR A 89 16.53 -10.15 -3.47
N LEU A 90 15.60 -11.04 -3.87
CA LEU A 90 15.36 -12.31 -3.21
C LEU A 90 15.37 -13.46 -4.23
N PRO A 91 15.74 -14.69 -3.80
CA PRO A 91 15.63 -15.86 -4.69
C PRO A 91 14.19 -16.06 -5.16
N GLU A 92 14.02 -16.39 -6.43
CA GLU A 92 12.70 -16.56 -7.02
C GLU A 92 11.88 -17.64 -6.31
N GLU A 93 12.50 -18.71 -5.88
CA GLU A 93 11.84 -19.79 -5.16
C GLU A 93 11.32 -19.42 -3.77
N SER A 94 11.77 -18.26 -3.22
CA SER A 94 11.26 -17.76 -1.93
C SER A 94 10.04 -16.86 -2.09
N LEU A 95 9.62 -16.60 -3.34
CA LEU A 95 8.53 -15.68 -3.63
C LEU A 95 7.30 -16.44 -4.12
N SER A 96 6.15 -16.08 -3.58
CA SER A 96 4.88 -16.63 -4.03
C SER A 96 3.76 -15.62 -3.79
N ILE A 97 2.70 -15.72 -4.58
CA ILE A 97 1.50 -14.90 -4.41
C ILE A 97 0.48 -15.73 -3.65
N LYS A 98 0.05 -15.21 -2.51
CA LYS A 98 -1.02 -15.85 -1.73
C LYS A 98 -2.37 -15.33 -2.21
N TRP A 99 -3.18 -16.21 -2.75
CA TRP A 99 -4.54 -15.87 -3.18
C TRP A 99 -5.52 -16.24 -2.08
N PRO A 100 -6.56 -15.44 -1.80
CA PRO A 100 -6.95 -14.20 -2.46
C PRO A 100 -6.25 -12.93 -1.96
N ASN A 101 -5.38 -13.02 -0.99
CA ASN A 101 -4.67 -11.86 -0.45
C ASN A 101 -3.16 -12.08 -0.47
#